data_908357eeb9e727813d36c6a046966be5
#
_entry.id   908357eeb9e727813d36c6a046966be5
#
_cell.length_a   1.000
_cell.length_b   1.000
_cell.length_c   1.000
_cell.angle_alpha   90.00
_cell.angle_beta   90.00
_cell.angle_gamma   90.00
#
_symmetry.space_group_name_H-M   'P 1'
#
loop_
_entity.id
_entity.type
_entity.pdbx_description
1 polymer ?
#
loop_
_entity_poly.entity_id
_entity_poly.type
_entity_poly.pdbx_seq_one_letter_code
_entity_poly.pdbx_strand_id
1 'polypeptide(L)'
;MNIEAGDYIRTRGGHFHKIIRIDNNGLFYWKHENGSEIACGYSLEQIEGIITKHSKNIIDLLQVGDFVNKKQLIDIVHDTDRHSVRTDFNNLIYEELINKDIKSIVTKEQYKNAEYIVKEQNRCNLL
;
A
#
# COMPACT_ATOMS: atom_id res chain seq x y z
N MET A 1 -3.78 -18.34 2.69
CA MET A 1 -2.92 -17.12 2.75
C MET A 1 -2.07 -17.18 4.02
N ASN A 2 -0.77 -17.22 3.87
CA ASN A 2 0.17 -17.37 4.98
C ASN A 2 0.73 -16.03 5.44
N ILE A 3 -0.06 -15.28 6.19
CA ILE A 3 0.38 -14.00 6.72
C ILE A 3 1.13 -14.25 8.03
N GLU A 4 2.32 -13.67 8.15
CA GLU A 4 3.20 -13.83 9.31
C GLU A 4 3.56 -12.47 9.90
N ALA A 5 4.00 -12.50 11.15
CA ALA A 5 4.61 -11.31 11.75
C ALA A 5 5.81 -10.85 10.90
N GLY A 6 5.91 -9.56 10.68
CA GLY A 6 6.90 -8.97 9.78
C GLY A 6 6.42 -8.76 8.36
N ASP A 7 5.28 -9.32 7.98
CA ASP A 7 4.71 -9.08 6.66
C ASP A 7 4.13 -7.67 6.59
N TYR A 8 4.32 -7.05 5.43
CA TYR A 8 3.53 -5.90 5.03
C TYR A 8 2.28 -6.41 4.33
N ILE A 9 1.16 -5.76 4.57
CA ILE A 9 -0.09 -6.05 3.86
C ILE A 9 -0.56 -4.81 3.11
N ARG A 10 -1.23 -5.05 1.99
CA ARG A 10 -1.95 -4.02 1.24
C ARG A 10 -3.42 -4.39 1.25
N THR A 11 -4.27 -3.47 1.64
CA THR A 11 -5.72 -3.67 1.70
C THR A 11 -6.41 -3.22 0.42
N ARG A 12 -7.69 -3.57 0.27
CA ARG A 12 -8.51 -3.13 -0.87
C ARG A 12 -8.63 -1.61 -0.96
N GLY A 13 -8.61 -0.94 0.18
CA GLY A 13 -8.63 0.52 0.22
C GLY A 13 -7.30 1.18 -0.06
N GLY A 14 -6.26 0.38 -0.32
CA GLY A 14 -4.93 0.89 -0.62
C GLY A 14 -4.11 1.26 0.60
N HIS A 15 -4.47 0.77 1.76
CA HIS A 15 -3.70 1.02 2.99
C HIS A 15 -2.62 -0.04 3.16
N PHE A 16 -1.46 0.40 3.62
CA PHE A 16 -0.35 -0.49 3.95
C PHE A 16 -0.19 -0.56 5.46
N HIS A 17 0.01 -1.77 5.97
CA HIS A 17 0.32 -2.01 7.38
C HIS A 17 1.40 -3.06 7.48
N LYS A 18 2.27 -2.92 8.47
CA LYS A 18 3.24 -3.96 8.82
C LYS A 18 2.72 -4.74 10.01
N ILE A 19 2.56 -6.03 9.86
CA ILE A 19 2.12 -6.90 10.94
C ILE A 19 3.29 -7.10 11.90
N ILE A 20 3.13 -6.67 13.15
CA ILE A 20 4.20 -6.77 14.15
C ILE A 20 4.07 -8.02 15.01
N ARG A 21 2.85 -8.51 15.22
CA ARG A 21 2.62 -9.79 15.87
C ARG A 21 1.22 -10.31 15.61
N ILE A 22 1.05 -11.59 15.83
CA ILE A 22 -0.24 -12.28 15.80
C ILE A 22 -0.35 -13.00 17.14
N ASP A 23 -1.42 -12.76 17.89
CA ASP A 23 -1.58 -13.37 19.21
C ASP A 23 -2.13 -14.79 19.13
N ASN A 24 -2.27 -15.44 20.29
CA ASN A 24 -2.73 -16.83 20.39
C ASN A 24 -4.19 -17.01 19.90
N ASN A 25 -4.96 -15.94 19.86
CA ASN A 25 -6.34 -15.96 19.37
C ASN A 25 -6.45 -15.65 17.89
N GLY A 26 -5.32 -15.44 17.21
CA GLY A 26 -5.29 -15.12 15.80
C GLY A 26 -5.56 -13.65 15.47
N LEU A 27 -5.52 -12.76 16.45
CA LEU A 27 -5.65 -11.34 16.19
C LEU A 27 -4.35 -10.74 15.69
N PHE A 28 -4.47 -9.89 14.67
CA PHE A 28 -3.34 -9.21 14.07
C PHE A 28 -3.11 -7.86 14.72
N TYR A 29 -1.84 -7.47 14.90
CA TYR A 29 -1.44 -6.21 15.48
C TYR A 29 -0.48 -5.50 14.53
N TRP A 30 -0.69 -4.20 14.34
CA TRP A 30 0.26 -3.33 13.63
C TRP A 30 0.50 -2.06 14.42
N LYS A 31 1.50 -1.27 14.01
CA LYS A 31 1.80 -0.01 14.67
C LYS A 31 0.92 1.11 14.18
N HIS A 32 0.43 1.88 15.13
CA HIS A 32 -0.16 3.18 14.86
C HIS A 32 0.94 4.22 14.57
N GLU A 33 0.56 5.35 14.01
CA GLU A 33 1.49 6.44 13.71
C GLU A 33 2.25 6.92 14.95
N ASN A 34 1.62 6.88 16.12
CA ASN A 34 2.25 7.26 17.37
C ASN A 34 3.18 6.20 17.96
N GLY A 35 3.38 5.09 17.28
CA GLY A 35 4.26 4.00 17.71
C GLY A 35 3.61 2.95 18.58
N SER A 36 2.38 3.13 19.03
CA SER A 36 1.68 2.13 19.82
C SER A 36 1.16 0.97 18.94
N GLU A 37 0.99 -0.21 19.54
CA GLU A 37 0.37 -1.35 18.86
C GLU A 37 -1.15 -1.19 18.83
N ILE A 38 -1.75 -1.50 17.70
CA ILE A 38 -3.19 -1.55 17.55
C ILE A 38 -3.58 -2.93 17.04
N ALA A 39 -4.53 -3.57 17.74
CA ALA A 39 -5.20 -4.75 17.24
C ALA A 39 -6.10 -4.34 16.08
N CYS A 40 -6.04 -5.05 14.95
CA CYS A 40 -6.85 -4.72 13.79
C CYS A 40 -8.33 -5.05 14.00
N GLY A 41 -8.66 -5.86 15.00
CA GLY A 41 -10.03 -6.26 15.28
C GLY A 41 -10.59 -7.33 14.35
N TYR A 42 -9.79 -7.86 13.46
CA TYR A 42 -10.20 -8.89 12.49
C TYR A 42 -9.54 -10.23 12.77
N SER A 43 -10.31 -11.31 12.57
CA SER A 43 -9.76 -12.67 12.52
C SER A 43 -9.06 -12.89 11.18
N LEU A 44 -8.30 -13.98 11.07
CA LEU A 44 -7.65 -14.37 9.82
C LEU A 44 -8.66 -14.45 8.66
N GLU A 45 -9.81 -15.08 8.89
CA GLU A 45 -10.83 -15.23 7.84
C GLU A 45 -11.35 -13.88 7.35
N GLN A 46 -11.58 -12.95 8.27
CA GLN A 46 -12.06 -11.62 7.92
C GLN A 46 -11.01 -10.82 7.18
N ILE A 47 -9.76 -10.87 7.65
CA ILE A 47 -8.69 -10.06 7.05
C ILE A 47 -8.31 -10.57 5.66
N GLU A 48 -8.42 -11.87 5.40
CA GLU A 48 -8.18 -12.43 4.07
C GLU A 48 -9.09 -11.81 3.01
N GLY A 49 -10.32 -11.44 3.38
CA GLY A 49 -11.23 -10.76 2.46
C GLY A 49 -10.88 -9.30 2.22
N ILE A 50 -10.03 -8.71 3.03
CA ILE A 50 -9.65 -7.29 2.96
C ILE A 50 -8.27 -7.12 2.31
N ILE A 51 -7.37 -8.09 2.50
CA ILE A 51 -6.01 -8.02 1.99
C ILE A 51 -5.96 -8.41 0.53
N THR A 52 -5.33 -7.58 -0.29
CA THR A 52 -5.10 -7.88 -1.70
C THR A 52 -3.73 -8.50 -1.92
N LYS A 53 -2.76 -8.19 -1.06
CA LYS A 53 -1.39 -8.66 -1.21
C LYS A 53 -0.64 -8.57 0.10
N HIS A 54 0.32 -9.47 0.33
CA HIS A 54 1.22 -9.39 1.48
C HIS A 54 2.62 -9.85 1.08
N SER A 55 3.63 -9.33 1.76
CA SER A 55 5.02 -9.71 1.55
C SER A 55 5.87 -9.16 2.69
N LYS A 56 7.01 -9.81 2.95
CA LYS A 56 8.02 -9.27 3.85
C LYS A 56 8.76 -8.07 3.25
N ASN A 57 8.62 -7.87 1.94
CA ASN A 57 9.27 -6.79 1.22
C ASN A 57 8.20 -5.83 0.71
N ILE A 58 8.22 -4.59 1.20
CA ILE A 58 7.20 -3.59 0.85
C ILE A 58 7.13 -3.33 -0.65
N ILE A 59 8.25 -3.43 -1.36
CA ILE A 59 8.29 -3.23 -2.81
C ILE A 59 7.40 -4.21 -3.58
N ASP A 60 7.18 -5.41 -3.04
CA ASP A 60 6.34 -6.41 -3.68
C ASP A 60 4.88 -6.00 -3.75
N LEU A 61 4.48 -5.01 -2.95
CA LEU A 61 3.10 -4.55 -2.85
C LEU A 61 2.78 -3.37 -3.78
N LEU A 62 3.79 -2.82 -4.44
CA LEU A 62 3.62 -1.67 -5.33
C LEU A 62 2.91 -2.09 -6.62
N GLN A 63 2.09 -1.20 -7.15
CA GLN A 63 1.33 -1.40 -8.39
C GLN A 63 1.41 -0.15 -9.26
N VAL A 64 1.19 -0.33 -10.55
CA VAL A 64 1.05 0.79 -11.49
C VAL A 64 -0.05 1.72 -10.99
N GLY A 65 0.21 3.02 -11.04
CA GLY A 65 -0.69 4.05 -10.55
C GLY A 65 -0.40 4.53 -9.13
N ASP A 66 0.38 3.76 -8.34
CA ASP A 66 0.80 4.20 -7.02
C ASP A 66 1.80 5.36 -7.14
N PHE A 67 1.78 6.24 -6.15
CA PHE A 67 2.79 7.29 -6.03
C PHE A 67 3.85 6.81 -5.04
N VAL A 68 5.07 6.69 -5.51
CA VAL A 68 6.21 6.28 -4.72
C VAL A 68 7.17 7.45 -4.63
N ASN A 69 7.51 7.85 -3.41
CA ASN A 69 8.36 9.02 -3.19
C ASN A 69 7.83 10.25 -3.95
N LYS A 70 6.50 10.39 -3.97
CA LYS A 70 5.76 11.49 -4.59
C LYS A 70 5.73 11.48 -6.13
N LYS A 71 6.18 10.40 -6.77
CA LYS A 71 6.14 10.24 -8.22
C LYS A 71 5.23 9.07 -8.58
N GLN A 72 4.37 9.26 -9.56
CA GLN A 72 3.45 8.23 -10.00
C GLN A 72 4.15 7.16 -10.83
N LEU A 73 3.94 5.90 -10.46
CA LEU A 73 4.40 4.75 -11.22
C LEU A 73 3.58 4.59 -12.49
N ILE A 74 4.24 4.66 -13.64
CA ILE A 74 3.62 4.40 -14.94
C ILE A 74 3.79 2.93 -15.31
N ASP A 75 4.91 2.33 -14.93
CA ASP A 75 5.17 0.92 -15.15
C ASP A 75 6.05 0.36 -14.05
N ILE A 76 5.93 -0.93 -13.80
CA ILE A 76 6.69 -1.61 -12.77
C ILE A 76 6.95 -3.06 -13.19
N VAL A 77 8.18 -3.50 -12.99
CA VAL A 77 8.57 -4.90 -13.19
C VAL A 77 9.19 -5.41 -11.90
N HIS A 78 8.55 -6.42 -11.31
CA HIS A 78 9.02 -7.03 -10.06
C HIS A 78 10.10 -8.07 -10.34
N ASP A 79 11.19 -8.00 -9.58
CA ASP A 79 12.23 -9.01 -9.55
C ASP A 79 12.24 -9.64 -8.16
N THR A 80 11.57 -10.78 -8.02
CA THR A 80 11.41 -11.44 -6.73
C THR A 80 12.71 -12.04 -6.21
N ASP A 81 13.63 -12.42 -7.09
CA ASP A 81 14.91 -13.02 -6.69
C ASP A 81 15.83 -11.98 -6.04
N ARG A 82 15.78 -10.75 -6.52
CA ARG A 82 16.61 -9.65 -6.03
C ARG A 82 15.91 -8.78 -4.99
N HIS A 83 14.63 -9.03 -4.74
CA HIS A 83 13.79 -8.15 -3.92
C HIS A 83 13.91 -6.70 -4.37
N SER A 84 13.79 -6.49 -5.67
CA SER A 84 13.84 -5.19 -6.30
C SER A 84 12.72 -5.02 -7.31
N VAL A 85 12.49 -3.78 -7.72
CA VAL A 85 11.55 -3.46 -8.79
C VAL A 85 12.23 -2.51 -9.76
N ARG A 86 11.90 -2.64 -11.03
CA ARG A 86 12.24 -1.63 -12.04
C ARG A 86 11.01 -0.81 -12.30
N THR A 87 11.16 0.49 -12.23
CA THR A 87 10.04 1.42 -12.26
C THR A 87 10.25 2.49 -13.31
N ASP A 88 9.15 2.88 -13.96
CA ASP A 88 9.11 4.04 -14.84
C ASP A 88 8.18 5.07 -14.22
N PHE A 89 8.70 6.27 -14.00
CA PHE A 89 7.96 7.42 -13.49
C PHE A 89 7.64 8.44 -14.59
N ASN A 90 7.42 7.96 -15.82
CA ASN A 90 7.12 8.78 -16.98
C ASN A 90 8.30 9.61 -17.50
N ASN A 91 9.50 9.11 -17.30
CA ASN A 91 10.73 9.75 -17.81
C ASN A 91 11.45 8.89 -18.86
N LEU A 92 10.82 7.79 -19.30
CA LEU A 92 11.32 6.85 -20.30
C LEU A 92 12.60 6.11 -19.88
N ILE A 93 12.93 6.17 -18.60
CA ILE A 93 14.08 5.47 -18.01
C ILE A 93 13.58 4.63 -16.86
N TYR A 94 13.93 3.34 -16.86
CA TYR A 94 13.62 2.47 -15.74
C TYR A 94 14.65 2.64 -14.64
N GLU A 95 14.16 2.91 -13.44
CA GLU A 95 14.98 2.98 -12.23
C GLU A 95 14.77 1.71 -11.41
N GLU A 96 15.85 1.13 -10.91
CA GLU A 96 15.77 -0.01 -10.00
C GLU A 96 15.63 0.51 -8.57
N LEU A 97 14.60 0.04 -7.87
CA LEU A 97 14.36 0.38 -6.47
C LEU A 97 14.37 -0.88 -5.61
N ILE A 98 14.89 -0.74 -4.41
CA ILE A 98 14.83 -1.77 -3.37
C ILE A 98 14.09 -1.20 -2.16
N ASN A 99 13.81 -2.03 -1.16
CA ASN A 99 13.00 -1.62 0.00
C ASN A 99 13.47 -0.32 0.65
N LYS A 100 14.78 -0.15 0.82
CA LYS A 100 15.34 1.04 1.49
C LYS A 100 15.11 2.34 0.72
N ASP A 101 14.83 2.25 -0.57
CA ASP A 101 14.61 3.43 -1.41
C ASP A 101 13.20 3.99 -1.24
N ILE A 102 12.30 3.22 -0.66
CA ILE A 102 10.90 3.63 -0.49
C ILE A 102 10.78 4.49 0.76
N LYS A 103 10.44 5.75 0.58
CA LYS A 103 10.27 6.72 1.66
C LYS A 103 8.82 7.04 1.93
N SER A 104 8.00 7.04 0.89
CA SER A 104 6.56 7.30 1.02
C SER A 104 5.79 6.59 -0.08
N ILE A 105 4.58 6.21 0.22
CA ILE A 105 3.66 5.60 -0.74
C ILE A 105 2.29 6.23 -0.54
N VAL A 106 1.71 6.70 -1.65
CA VAL A 106 0.28 6.98 -1.72
C VAL A 106 -0.27 6.08 -2.80
N THR A 107 -1.11 5.13 -2.42
CA THR A 107 -1.65 4.18 -3.38
C THR A 107 -2.64 4.85 -4.32
N LYS A 108 -2.84 4.25 -5.49
CA LYS A 108 -3.84 4.75 -6.44
C LYS A 108 -5.24 4.83 -5.81
N GLU A 109 -5.56 3.90 -4.92
CA GLU A 109 -6.84 3.89 -4.22
C GLU A 109 -6.96 5.07 -3.24
N GLN A 110 -5.91 5.34 -2.47
CA GLN A 110 -5.87 6.49 -1.57
C GLN A 110 -5.95 7.80 -2.32
N TYR A 111 -5.21 7.91 -3.41
CA TYR A 111 -5.23 9.10 -4.26
C TYR A 111 -6.63 9.36 -4.81
N LYS A 112 -7.27 8.31 -5.32
CA LYS A 112 -8.62 8.41 -5.87
C LYS A 112 -9.63 8.85 -4.81
N ASN A 113 -9.53 8.31 -3.60
CA ASN A 113 -10.44 8.64 -2.50
C ASN A 113 -10.26 10.07 -2.00
N ALA A 114 -9.07 10.63 -2.14
CA ALA A 114 -8.78 12.01 -1.75
C ALA A 114 -9.08 13.02 -2.86
N GLU A 115 -9.38 12.55 -4.07
CA GLU A 115 -9.60 13.40 -5.21
C GLU A 115 -10.93 14.14 -5.10
N TYR A 116 -10.89 15.45 -5.30
CA TYR A 116 -12.09 16.26 -5.43
C TYR A 116 -12.44 16.41 -6.90
N ILE A 117 -13.61 15.95 -7.29
CA ILE A 117 -14.08 16.03 -8.66
C ILE A 117 -14.95 17.27 -8.82
N VAL A 118 -14.53 18.18 -9.67
CA VAL A 118 -15.30 19.39 -9.99
C VAL A 118 -16.35 19.04 -11.05
N LYS A 119 -17.61 19.36 -10.73
CA LYS A 119 -18.72 19.14 -11.65
C LYS A 119 -19.18 20.48 -12.19
N GLU A 120 -19.30 20.58 -13.50
CA GLU A 120 -19.72 21.82 -14.16
C GLU A 120 -21.08 22.31 -13.72
N GLN A 121 -22.02 21.41 -13.56
CA GLN A 121 -23.37 21.77 -13.13
C GLN A 121 -23.42 22.35 -11.73
N ASN A 122 -22.35 22.27 -10.98
CA ASN A 122 -22.32 22.84 -9.64
C ASN A 122 -22.32 24.35 -9.61
N ARG A 123 -22.04 24.99 -10.74
CA ARG A 123 -22.04 26.42 -10.81
C ARG A 123 -23.37 27.07 -10.44
N CYS A 124 -24.44 26.36 -10.60
CA CYS A 124 -25.77 26.87 -10.25
C CYS A 124 -26.02 26.87 -8.74
N ASN A 125 -25.12 26.32 -7.99
CA ASN A 125 -25.24 26.20 -6.53
C ASN A 125 -24.44 27.26 -5.81
N LEU A 126 -24.14 28.34 -6.45
CA LEU A 126 -23.26 29.38 -5.91
C LEU A 126 -23.89 30.22 -4.84
N LEU A 127 -24.95 29.86 -4.34
CA LEU A 127 -25.61 30.69 -3.34
C LEU A 127 -25.81 29.93 -2.03
#